data_ec6d71d21863cdd65f99821469901cde
#
_entry.id   ec6d71d21863cdd65f99821469901cde
#
_cell.length_a   1.000
_cell.length_b   1.000
_cell.length_c   1.000
_cell.angle_alpha   90.00
_cell.angle_beta   90.00
_cell.angle_gamma   90.00
#
_symmetry.space_group_name_H-M   'P 1'
#
loop_
_entity.id
_entity.type
_entity.pdbx_description
1 polymer ?
#
loop_
_entity_poly.entity_id
_entity_poly.type
_entity_poly.pdbx_seq_one_letter_code
_entity_poly.pdbx_strand_id
1 'polypeptide(L)'
;MLFHGAKSEITGEIDIYRGRSNNDFGQGFYTGESYEQAISFVSGFEHSSVYYIRFNDTSLKCKRYKVDQEWMMTIAYYRGALDEYKEHPTIKMLAEQSRDCDYIIAPVADNRMFQIINSFINGEITDEQCKHCLAATNLGMQYIFISEKAVSQAKLIERCYISDNEREYYKNIRLEDAKLGDNKVKLARRQYRGKGLYIDEILV
;
A
#
# COMPACT_ATOMS: atom_id res chain seq x y z
N MET A 1 0.77 4.07 -18.08
CA MET A 1 2.03 3.33 -17.78
C MET A 1 2.12 3.18 -16.28
N LEU A 2 2.47 1.98 -15.80
CA LEU A 2 2.69 1.68 -14.39
C LEU A 2 4.11 1.16 -14.20
N PHE A 3 4.58 1.11 -12.95
CA PHE A 3 5.95 0.78 -12.62
C PHE A 3 5.98 -0.24 -11.47
N HIS A 4 6.82 -1.27 -11.61
CA HIS A 4 7.02 -2.27 -10.57
C HIS A 4 8.48 -2.38 -10.18
N GLY A 5 8.78 -2.14 -8.93
CA GLY A 5 10.11 -2.37 -8.37
C GLY A 5 10.29 -3.84 -7.97
N ALA A 6 11.25 -4.52 -8.56
CA ALA A 6 11.56 -5.91 -8.29
C ALA A 6 12.96 -6.07 -7.69
N LYS A 7 13.05 -6.90 -6.64
CA LYS A 7 14.33 -7.25 -5.98
C LYS A 7 15.16 -8.25 -6.79
N SER A 8 14.52 -8.97 -7.71
CA SER A 8 15.12 -9.96 -8.60
C SER A 8 14.43 -9.90 -9.95
N GLU A 9 15.01 -10.57 -10.94
CA GLU A 9 14.42 -10.65 -12.27
C GLU A 9 13.05 -11.35 -12.24
N ILE A 10 12.06 -10.74 -12.93
CA ILE A 10 10.80 -11.41 -13.23
C ILE A 10 11.03 -12.28 -14.45
N THR A 11 11.01 -13.59 -14.25
CA THR A 11 11.12 -14.59 -15.31
C THR A 11 9.72 -15.07 -15.70
N GLY A 12 9.35 -14.89 -16.96
CA GLY A 12 8.04 -15.28 -17.49
C GLY A 12 6.97 -14.18 -17.33
N GLU A 13 5.73 -14.60 -17.22
CA GLU A 13 4.56 -13.73 -17.11
C GLU A 13 4.38 -13.17 -15.69
N ILE A 14 3.56 -12.11 -15.59
CA ILE A 14 3.15 -11.56 -14.29
C ILE A 14 2.32 -12.63 -13.57
N ASP A 15 2.68 -12.90 -12.32
CA ASP A 15 2.00 -13.88 -11.48
C ASP A 15 1.54 -13.20 -10.15
N ILE A 16 0.23 -13.16 -9.96
CA ILE A 16 -0.39 -12.58 -8.76
C ILE A 16 -0.16 -13.43 -7.50
N TYR A 17 0.13 -14.72 -7.66
CA TYR A 17 0.32 -15.66 -6.55
C TYR A 17 1.75 -15.70 -6.02
N ARG A 18 2.71 -15.08 -6.71
CA ARG A 18 4.11 -14.97 -6.26
C ARG A 18 4.33 -13.99 -5.12
N GLY A 19 3.41 -13.02 -4.96
CA GLY A 19 3.45 -12.02 -3.90
C GLY A 19 3.18 -12.61 -2.51
N ARG A 20 3.65 -11.91 -1.47
CA ARG A 20 3.32 -12.26 -0.09
C ARG A 20 1.83 -12.02 0.18
N SER A 21 1.23 -12.86 1.03
CA SER A 21 -0.17 -12.73 1.43
C SER A 21 -0.43 -11.58 2.44
N ASN A 22 0.61 -11.10 3.12
CA ASN A 22 0.53 -10.05 4.14
C ASN A 22 0.94 -8.66 3.64
N ASN A 23 0.69 -8.35 2.37
CA ASN A 23 0.78 -6.99 1.82
C ASN A 23 -0.49 -6.20 2.15
N ASP A 24 -0.54 -4.91 1.79
CA ASP A 24 -1.65 -3.97 2.09
C ASP A 24 -3.04 -4.50 1.70
N PHE A 25 -3.13 -5.25 0.62
CA PHE A 25 -4.36 -5.88 0.11
C PHE A 25 -4.15 -7.38 -0.12
N GLY A 26 -3.27 -8.00 0.67
CA GLY A 26 -2.97 -9.42 0.55
C GLY A 26 -2.19 -9.78 -0.71
N GLN A 27 -2.43 -10.96 -1.25
CA GLN A 27 -1.75 -11.46 -2.42
C GLN A 27 -2.20 -10.75 -3.70
N GLY A 28 -1.25 -10.41 -4.56
CA GLY A 28 -1.47 -9.70 -5.81
C GLY A 28 -0.16 -9.17 -6.41
N PHE A 29 -0.24 -8.60 -7.59
CA PHE A 29 0.90 -7.95 -8.24
C PHE A 29 0.80 -6.44 -8.07
N TYR A 30 1.75 -5.85 -7.38
CA TYR A 30 1.76 -4.45 -6.93
C TYR A 30 2.57 -3.57 -7.87
N THR A 31 1.98 -2.46 -8.31
CA THR A 31 2.61 -1.46 -9.18
C THR A 31 2.37 -0.05 -8.65
N GLY A 32 3.17 0.91 -9.08
CA GLY A 32 3.04 2.32 -8.74
C GLY A 32 2.79 3.20 -9.96
N GLU A 33 2.46 4.45 -9.70
CA GLU A 33 2.18 5.44 -10.75
C GLU A 33 3.45 6.06 -11.33
N SER A 34 4.57 6.03 -10.62
CA SER A 34 5.82 6.64 -11.06
C SER A 34 7.03 5.72 -10.89
N TYR A 35 8.05 5.99 -11.68
CA TYR A 35 9.36 5.34 -11.60
C TYR A 35 10.00 5.56 -10.23
N GLU A 36 9.95 6.81 -9.73
CA GLU A 36 10.52 7.20 -8.45
C GLU A 36 9.89 6.43 -7.29
N GLN A 37 8.58 6.23 -7.34
CA GLN A 37 7.87 5.41 -6.36
C GLN A 37 8.37 3.96 -6.39
N ALA A 38 8.44 3.35 -7.58
CA ALA A 38 8.87 1.97 -7.74
C ALA A 38 10.33 1.76 -7.29
N ILE A 39 11.25 2.65 -7.69
CA ILE A 39 12.66 2.55 -7.32
C ILE A 39 12.86 2.75 -5.80
N SER A 40 12.11 3.66 -5.17
CA SER A 40 12.24 3.92 -3.73
C SER A 40 11.98 2.68 -2.87
N PHE A 41 11.09 1.77 -3.30
CA PHE A 41 10.79 0.51 -2.61
C PHE A 41 11.88 -0.54 -2.72
N VAL A 42 12.71 -0.48 -3.77
CA VAL A 42 13.74 -1.48 -4.04
C VAL A 42 15.17 -0.94 -3.98
N SER A 43 15.36 0.34 -3.74
CA SER A 43 16.66 1.00 -3.64
C SER A 43 17.57 0.43 -2.53
N GLY A 44 17.01 -0.27 -1.54
CA GLY A 44 17.77 -0.95 -0.49
C GLY A 44 18.32 -2.33 -0.87
N PHE A 45 18.01 -2.84 -2.08
CA PHE A 45 18.40 -4.18 -2.52
C PHE A 45 19.36 -4.13 -3.69
N GLU A 46 20.42 -4.94 -3.62
CA GLU A 46 21.33 -5.16 -4.74
C GLU A 46 20.61 -5.88 -5.88
N HIS A 47 21.04 -5.64 -7.12
CA HIS A 47 20.47 -6.25 -8.33
C HIS A 47 18.97 -5.99 -8.56
N SER A 48 18.42 -4.97 -7.91
CA SER A 48 17.04 -4.55 -8.12
C SER A 48 16.83 -3.90 -9.49
N SER A 49 15.57 -3.93 -9.96
CA SER A 49 15.17 -3.37 -11.25
C SER A 49 13.81 -2.71 -11.13
N VAL A 50 13.53 -1.78 -12.04
CA VAL A 50 12.18 -1.24 -12.24
C VAL A 50 11.67 -1.73 -13.60
N TYR A 51 10.46 -2.27 -13.60
CA TYR A 51 9.75 -2.71 -14.81
C TYR A 51 8.70 -1.69 -15.19
N TYR A 52 8.67 -1.36 -16.48
CA TYR A 52 7.63 -0.57 -17.12
C TYR A 52 6.50 -1.50 -17.54
N ILE A 53 5.26 -1.16 -17.15
CA ILE A 53 4.10 -2.00 -17.38
C ILE A 53 3.06 -1.21 -18.15
N ARG A 54 2.70 -1.69 -19.33
CA ARG A 54 1.52 -1.20 -20.04
C ARG A 54 0.30 -1.95 -19.51
N PHE A 55 -0.64 -1.22 -18.97
CA PHE A 55 -1.88 -1.74 -18.44
C PHE A 55 -3.07 -1.11 -19.18
N ASN A 56 -3.99 -1.97 -19.61
CA ASN A 56 -5.28 -1.58 -20.19
C ASN A 56 -6.37 -2.02 -19.22
N ASP A 57 -7.10 -1.07 -18.65
CA ASP A 57 -8.16 -1.33 -17.67
C ASP A 57 -9.56 -1.45 -18.29
N THR A 58 -9.66 -1.48 -19.62
CA THR A 58 -10.94 -1.62 -20.34
C THR A 58 -11.63 -2.90 -19.90
N SER A 59 -12.90 -2.78 -19.50
CA SER A 59 -13.75 -3.89 -19.05
C SER A 59 -13.28 -4.62 -17.77
N LEU A 60 -12.41 -3.99 -17.00
CA LEU A 60 -12.00 -4.48 -15.69
C LEU A 60 -12.80 -3.81 -14.57
N LYS A 61 -13.16 -4.57 -13.55
CA LYS A 61 -13.78 -4.07 -12.33
C LYS A 61 -12.72 -3.51 -11.41
N CYS A 62 -12.80 -2.20 -11.09
CA CYS A 62 -11.87 -1.50 -10.21
C CYS A 62 -12.49 -1.22 -8.85
N LYS A 63 -11.78 -1.51 -7.78
CA LYS A 63 -12.03 -0.97 -6.44
C LYS A 63 -11.03 0.14 -6.16
N ARG A 64 -11.54 1.34 -5.81
CA ARG A 64 -10.69 2.49 -5.49
C ARG A 64 -10.84 2.86 -4.03
N TYR A 65 -9.71 3.02 -3.34
CA TYR A 65 -9.62 3.48 -1.97
C TYR A 65 -9.07 4.91 -1.88
N LYS A 66 -9.40 5.58 -0.81
CA LYS A 66 -8.80 6.85 -0.34
C LYS A 66 -8.35 6.67 1.11
N VAL A 67 -7.61 7.60 1.65
CA VAL A 67 -7.23 7.57 3.08
C VAL A 67 -8.47 7.83 3.94
N ASP A 68 -9.12 6.74 4.36
CA ASP A 68 -10.30 6.75 5.25
C ASP A 68 -10.31 5.47 6.11
N GLN A 69 -11.36 5.34 6.93
CA GLN A 69 -11.51 4.21 7.85
C GLN A 69 -11.59 2.86 7.11
N GLU A 70 -12.30 2.79 5.96
CA GLU A 70 -12.39 1.57 5.15
C GLU A 70 -11.00 1.10 4.71
N TRP A 71 -10.19 2.00 4.18
CA TRP A 71 -8.83 1.72 3.74
C TRP A 71 -7.92 1.29 4.89
N MET A 72 -7.95 2.01 6.03
CA MET A 72 -7.13 1.70 7.21
C MET A 72 -7.44 0.29 7.75
N MET A 73 -8.72 -0.04 7.89
CA MET A 73 -9.15 -1.34 8.41
C MET A 73 -8.88 -2.47 7.41
N THR A 74 -9.02 -2.22 6.11
CA THR A 74 -8.68 -3.20 5.07
C THR A 74 -7.19 -3.56 5.12
N ILE A 75 -6.30 -2.56 5.22
CA ILE A 75 -4.86 -2.80 5.37
C ILE A 75 -4.55 -3.53 6.67
N ALA A 76 -5.17 -3.10 7.79
CA ALA A 76 -4.99 -3.75 9.09
C ALA A 76 -5.38 -5.23 9.04
N TYR A 77 -6.48 -5.56 8.36
CA TYR A 77 -6.91 -6.94 8.14
C TYR A 77 -5.87 -7.76 7.38
N TYR A 78 -5.42 -7.30 6.20
CA TYR A 78 -4.48 -8.08 5.39
C TYR A 78 -3.09 -8.20 6.00
N ARG A 79 -2.68 -7.23 6.81
CA ARG A 79 -1.41 -7.29 7.54
C ARG A 79 -1.50 -8.01 8.89
N GLY A 80 -2.67 -8.57 9.25
CA GLY A 80 -2.87 -9.40 10.44
C GLY A 80 -3.09 -8.62 11.74
N ALA A 81 -3.25 -7.30 11.68
CA ALA A 81 -3.49 -6.49 12.90
C ALA A 81 -4.91 -6.61 13.44
N LEU A 82 -5.85 -7.18 12.67
CA LEU A 82 -7.24 -7.42 13.05
C LEU A 82 -7.58 -8.92 13.20
N ASP A 83 -6.59 -9.77 13.44
CA ASP A 83 -6.82 -11.22 13.56
C ASP A 83 -7.82 -11.58 14.67
N GLU A 84 -7.84 -10.81 15.77
CA GLU A 84 -8.80 -10.97 16.85
C GLU A 84 -10.24 -10.62 16.43
N TYR A 85 -10.40 -9.76 15.44
CA TYR A 85 -11.71 -9.28 14.93
C TYR A 85 -12.10 -9.91 13.59
N LYS A 86 -11.37 -10.91 13.07
CA LYS A 86 -11.61 -11.49 11.74
C LYS A 86 -13.02 -12.08 11.56
N GLU A 87 -13.65 -12.52 12.68
CA GLU A 87 -15.01 -13.05 12.68
C GLU A 87 -16.08 -11.95 12.78
N HIS A 88 -15.68 -10.70 13.06
CA HIS A 88 -16.63 -9.59 13.17
C HIS A 88 -17.29 -9.29 11.81
N PRO A 89 -18.62 -9.07 11.74
CA PRO A 89 -19.35 -8.88 10.48
C PRO A 89 -18.76 -7.76 9.60
N THR A 90 -18.39 -6.63 10.20
CA THR A 90 -17.78 -5.49 9.49
C THR A 90 -16.46 -5.89 8.83
N ILE A 91 -15.61 -6.67 9.51
CA ILE A 91 -14.30 -7.09 9.00
C ILE A 91 -14.47 -8.09 7.87
N LYS A 92 -15.40 -9.06 7.99
CA LYS A 92 -15.75 -9.99 6.91
C LYS A 92 -16.23 -9.25 5.66
N MET A 93 -17.13 -8.29 5.84
CA MET A 93 -17.64 -7.48 4.73
C MET A 93 -16.52 -6.72 4.02
N LEU A 94 -15.59 -6.10 4.75
CA LEU A 94 -14.43 -5.40 4.19
C LEU A 94 -13.53 -6.35 3.40
N ALA A 95 -13.25 -7.55 3.93
CA ALA A 95 -12.45 -8.56 3.26
C ALA A 95 -13.09 -9.03 1.94
N GLU A 96 -14.40 -9.32 1.95
CA GLU A 96 -15.15 -9.72 0.76
C GLU A 96 -15.17 -8.62 -0.29
N GLN A 97 -15.53 -7.39 0.10
CA GLN A 97 -15.60 -6.24 -0.82
C GLN A 97 -14.26 -5.91 -1.46
N SER A 98 -13.14 -6.12 -0.75
CA SER A 98 -11.80 -5.87 -1.28
C SER A 98 -11.39 -6.85 -2.37
N ARG A 99 -12.05 -8.02 -2.45
CA ARG A 99 -11.79 -9.07 -3.46
C ARG A 99 -12.80 -9.09 -4.60
N ASP A 100 -13.88 -8.32 -4.49
CA ASP A 100 -14.92 -8.24 -5.53
C ASP A 100 -14.51 -7.28 -6.65
N CYS A 101 -13.31 -7.43 -7.20
CA CYS A 101 -12.80 -6.62 -8.32
C CYS A 101 -11.66 -7.34 -9.05
N ASP A 102 -11.26 -6.82 -10.21
CA ASP A 102 -10.11 -7.31 -10.98
C ASP A 102 -8.81 -6.67 -10.51
N TYR A 103 -8.87 -5.39 -10.13
CA TYR A 103 -7.72 -4.66 -9.60
C TYR A 103 -8.15 -3.56 -8.63
N ILE A 104 -7.19 -3.16 -7.79
CA ILE A 104 -7.38 -2.14 -6.75
C ILE A 104 -6.50 -0.94 -7.09
N ILE A 105 -7.02 0.28 -6.86
CA ILE A 105 -6.25 1.52 -6.81
C ILE A 105 -6.37 2.06 -5.40
N ALA A 106 -5.23 2.25 -4.72
CA ALA A 106 -5.22 2.67 -3.33
C ALA A 106 -4.00 3.53 -2.99
N PRO A 107 -4.08 4.38 -1.96
CA PRO A 107 -2.88 4.98 -1.39
C PRO A 107 -1.91 3.90 -0.93
N VAL A 108 -0.60 4.16 -1.08
CA VAL A 108 0.43 3.26 -0.55
C VAL A 108 0.51 3.38 0.96
N ALA A 109 0.65 2.26 1.65
CA ALA A 109 0.99 2.23 3.07
C ALA A 109 2.34 1.55 3.29
N ASP A 110 3.38 2.32 3.58
CA ASP A 110 4.67 1.76 3.99
C ASP A 110 4.62 1.26 5.45
N ASN A 111 5.73 0.70 5.92
CA ASN A 111 5.81 0.17 7.29
C ASN A 111 5.59 1.24 8.38
N ARG A 112 5.91 2.51 8.11
CA ARG A 112 5.68 3.61 9.06
C ARG A 112 4.21 3.98 9.12
N MET A 113 3.55 4.06 7.97
CA MET A 113 2.10 4.28 7.89
C MET A 113 1.36 3.13 8.57
N PHE A 114 1.83 1.90 8.40
CA PHE A 114 1.26 0.75 9.09
C PHE A 114 1.42 0.82 10.62
N GLN A 115 2.52 1.38 11.14
CA GLN A 115 2.66 1.63 12.59
C GLN A 115 1.62 2.63 13.10
N ILE A 116 1.26 3.65 12.29
CA ILE A 116 0.19 4.59 12.64
C ILE A 116 -1.17 3.87 12.66
N ILE A 117 -1.43 3.01 11.67
CA ILE A 117 -2.64 2.17 11.64
C ILE A 117 -2.68 1.26 12.88
N ASN A 118 -1.57 0.63 13.23
CA ASN A 118 -1.50 -0.20 14.46
C ASN A 118 -1.81 0.61 15.73
N SER A 119 -1.33 1.85 15.84
CA SER A 119 -1.71 2.70 16.96
C SER A 119 -3.23 2.96 17.05
N PHE A 120 -3.93 3.02 15.91
CA PHE A 120 -5.39 3.09 15.89
C PHE A 120 -6.03 1.74 16.30
N ILE A 121 -5.56 0.64 15.75
CA ILE A 121 -6.08 -0.71 16.08
C ILE A 121 -5.86 -1.06 17.55
N ASN A 122 -4.76 -0.59 18.14
CA ASN A 122 -4.47 -0.79 19.57
C ASN A 122 -5.21 0.20 20.50
N GLY A 123 -6.09 1.06 19.96
CA GLY A 123 -6.83 2.04 20.74
C GLY A 123 -5.99 3.19 21.31
N GLU A 124 -4.76 3.42 20.79
CA GLU A 124 -3.90 4.53 21.25
C GLU A 124 -4.32 5.87 20.65
N ILE A 125 -4.90 5.86 19.46
CA ILE A 125 -5.41 7.03 18.74
C ILE A 125 -6.76 6.71 18.09
N THR A 126 -7.54 7.75 17.82
CA THR A 126 -8.82 7.62 17.12
C THR A 126 -8.63 7.46 15.60
N ASP A 127 -9.68 7.05 14.90
CA ASP A 127 -9.72 6.97 13.43
C ASP A 127 -9.40 8.31 12.75
N GLU A 128 -9.96 9.44 13.27
CA GLU A 128 -9.66 10.77 12.75
C GLU A 128 -8.19 11.17 12.97
N GLN A 129 -7.63 10.89 14.15
CA GLN A 129 -6.19 11.11 14.38
C GLN A 129 -5.35 10.28 13.41
N CYS A 130 -5.67 8.99 13.23
CA CYS A 130 -4.99 8.09 12.32
C CYS A 130 -5.04 8.62 10.88
N LYS A 131 -6.22 8.95 10.38
CA LYS A 131 -6.44 9.49 9.04
C LYS A 131 -5.58 10.74 8.76
N HIS A 132 -5.55 11.69 9.69
CA HIS A 132 -4.78 12.92 9.53
C HIS A 132 -3.25 12.68 9.64
N CYS A 133 -2.82 11.72 10.45
CA CYS A 133 -1.41 11.31 10.48
C CYS A 133 -1.00 10.68 9.13
N LEU A 134 -1.84 9.84 8.55
CA LEU A 134 -1.58 9.16 7.27
C LEU A 134 -1.59 10.15 6.10
N ALA A 135 -2.54 11.08 6.07
CA ALA A 135 -2.60 12.12 5.05
C ALA A 135 -1.34 13.02 5.00
N ALA A 136 -0.60 13.10 6.12
CA ALA A 136 0.65 13.85 6.21
C ALA A 136 1.85 13.13 5.54
N THR A 137 1.69 11.87 5.12
CA THR A 137 2.76 10.98 4.63
C THR A 137 2.45 10.40 3.24
N ASN A 138 1.90 11.20 2.34
CA ASN A 138 1.49 10.73 1.00
C ASN A 138 2.67 10.13 0.22
N LEU A 139 2.58 8.84 -0.13
CA LEU A 139 3.54 8.07 -0.93
C LEU A 139 3.03 7.79 -2.35
N GLY A 140 1.95 8.45 -2.78
CA GLY A 140 1.30 8.21 -4.07
C GLY A 140 0.33 7.03 -4.05
N MET A 141 -0.15 6.66 -5.23
CA MET A 141 -1.11 5.58 -5.42
C MET A 141 -0.43 4.31 -5.91
N GLN A 142 -0.97 3.18 -5.52
CA GLN A 142 -0.58 1.86 -6.02
C GLN A 142 -1.75 1.23 -6.79
N TYR A 143 -1.39 0.41 -7.78
CA TYR A 143 -2.31 -0.43 -8.53
C TYR A 143 -1.98 -1.88 -8.22
N ILE A 144 -2.95 -2.65 -7.77
CA ILE A 144 -2.77 -4.03 -7.36
C ILE A 144 -3.64 -4.91 -8.25
N PHE A 145 -3.01 -5.75 -9.06
CA PHE A 145 -3.73 -6.75 -9.87
C PHE A 145 -4.02 -7.96 -8.99
N ILE A 146 -5.29 -8.33 -8.85
CA ILE A 146 -5.74 -9.42 -7.98
C ILE A 146 -6.50 -10.51 -8.73
N SER A 147 -6.67 -10.36 -10.05
CA SER A 147 -7.27 -11.37 -10.92
C SER A 147 -6.37 -11.68 -12.11
N GLU A 148 -6.48 -12.89 -12.66
CA GLU A 148 -5.81 -13.27 -13.90
C GLU A 148 -6.29 -12.43 -15.09
N LYS A 149 -7.55 -11.96 -15.03
CA LYS A 149 -8.11 -11.05 -16.04
C LYS A 149 -7.36 -9.71 -16.06
N ALA A 150 -7.02 -9.13 -14.90
CA ALA A 150 -6.21 -7.91 -14.84
C ALA A 150 -4.79 -8.17 -15.36
N VAL A 151 -4.17 -9.29 -14.97
CA VAL A 151 -2.83 -9.68 -15.44
C VAL A 151 -2.78 -9.85 -16.95
N SER A 152 -3.78 -10.49 -17.56
CA SER A 152 -3.83 -10.69 -19.03
C SER A 152 -3.87 -9.37 -19.82
N GLN A 153 -4.28 -8.26 -19.18
CA GLN A 153 -4.29 -6.92 -19.75
C GLN A 153 -3.06 -6.07 -19.38
N ALA A 154 -2.11 -6.66 -18.65
CA ALA A 154 -0.85 -6.04 -18.27
C ALA A 154 0.31 -6.65 -19.06
N LYS A 155 1.22 -5.83 -19.57
CA LYS A 155 2.40 -6.27 -20.32
C LYS A 155 3.66 -5.63 -19.77
N LEU A 156 4.65 -6.43 -19.46
CA LEU A 156 6.02 -5.96 -19.21
C LEU A 156 6.59 -5.41 -20.52
N ILE A 157 6.96 -4.14 -20.53
CA ILE A 157 7.47 -3.44 -21.72
C ILE A 157 8.98 -3.36 -21.68
N GLU A 158 9.54 -2.99 -20.55
CA GLU A 158 10.94 -2.70 -20.38
C GLU A 158 11.37 -3.02 -18.95
N ARG A 159 12.63 -3.41 -18.79
CA ARG A 159 13.30 -3.57 -17.51
C ARG A 159 14.49 -2.61 -17.42
N CYS A 160 14.49 -1.74 -16.46
CA CYS A 160 15.60 -0.86 -16.13
C CYS A 160 16.36 -1.38 -14.92
N TYR A 161 17.64 -1.66 -15.08
CA TYR A 161 18.54 -1.95 -13.98
C TYR A 161 18.84 -0.67 -13.22
N ILE A 162 18.83 -0.75 -11.91
CA ILE A 162 19.11 0.38 -11.03
C ILE A 162 20.61 0.42 -10.76
N SER A 163 21.27 1.50 -11.15
CA SER A 163 22.68 1.72 -10.87
C SER A 163 22.91 1.97 -9.37
N ASP A 164 24.15 1.76 -8.90
CA ASP A 164 24.51 2.01 -7.50
C ASP A 164 24.28 3.46 -7.09
N ASN A 165 24.56 4.40 -7.99
CA ASN A 165 24.35 5.82 -7.75
C ASN A 165 22.85 6.16 -7.60
N GLU A 166 21.99 5.59 -8.44
CA GLU A 166 20.54 5.77 -8.32
C GLU A 166 20.01 5.15 -7.02
N ARG A 167 20.49 3.95 -6.67
CA ARG A 167 20.09 3.30 -5.41
C ARG A 167 20.42 4.18 -4.21
N GLU A 168 21.64 4.71 -4.14
CA GLU A 168 22.06 5.57 -3.04
C GLU A 168 21.26 6.87 -3.01
N TYR A 169 21.03 7.49 -4.15
CA TYR A 169 20.22 8.70 -4.29
C TYR A 169 18.80 8.50 -3.75
N TYR A 170 18.07 7.49 -4.23
CA TYR A 170 16.70 7.25 -3.80
C TYR A 170 16.59 6.72 -2.36
N LYS A 171 17.59 6.00 -1.87
CA LYS A 171 17.68 5.62 -0.47
C LYS A 171 17.79 6.85 0.43
N ASN A 172 18.59 7.83 0.06
CA ASN A 172 18.75 9.07 0.83
C ASN A 172 17.48 9.92 0.81
N ILE A 173 16.85 10.11 -0.36
CA ILE A 173 15.54 10.79 -0.47
C ILE A 173 14.52 10.13 0.47
N ARG A 174 14.40 8.80 0.44
CA ARG A 174 13.49 8.07 1.30
C ARG A 174 13.75 8.30 2.79
N LEU A 175 15.00 8.43 3.20
CA LEU A 175 15.37 8.73 4.59
C LEU A 175 15.00 10.17 4.99
N GLU A 176 15.16 11.14 4.08
CA GLU A 176 14.77 12.54 4.30
C GLU A 176 13.26 12.69 4.39
N ASP A 177 12.51 12.11 3.46
CA ASP A 177 11.05 12.09 3.45
C ASP A 177 10.49 11.43 4.73
N ALA A 178 11.18 10.39 5.22
CA ALA A 178 10.84 9.75 6.49
C ALA A 178 10.89 10.72 7.67
N LYS A 179 11.99 11.48 7.79
CA LYS A 179 12.17 12.46 8.88
C LYS A 179 11.14 13.59 8.82
N LEU A 180 10.85 14.09 7.60
CA LEU A 180 9.81 15.12 7.40
C LEU A 180 8.42 14.60 7.75
N GLY A 181 8.12 13.36 7.34
CA GLY A 181 6.85 12.69 7.66
C GLY A 181 6.63 12.55 9.17
N ASP A 182 7.63 12.12 9.92
CA ASP A 182 7.55 11.92 11.37
C ASP A 182 7.17 13.21 12.12
N ASN A 183 7.69 14.36 11.70
CA ASN A 183 7.34 15.64 12.30
C ASN A 183 5.87 16.03 12.01
N LYS A 184 5.41 15.82 10.78
CA LYS A 184 4.01 16.07 10.40
C LYS A 184 3.05 15.14 11.16
N VAL A 185 3.40 13.87 11.33
CA VAL A 185 2.63 12.91 12.13
C VAL A 185 2.50 13.35 13.59
N LYS A 186 3.60 13.79 14.21
CA LYS A 186 3.58 14.32 15.59
C LYS A 186 2.65 15.52 15.73
N LEU A 187 2.65 16.43 14.76
CA LEU A 187 1.76 17.59 14.75
C LEU A 187 0.29 17.18 14.60
N ALA A 188 -0.02 16.32 13.64
CA ALA A 188 -1.37 15.81 13.42
C ALA A 188 -1.91 15.07 14.66
N ARG A 189 -1.09 14.24 15.30
CA ARG A 189 -1.44 13.51 16.52
C ARG A 189 -1.84 14.45 17.67
N ARG A 190 -1.20 15.60 17.80
CA ARG A 190 -1.55 16.63 18.79
C ARG A 190 -2.82 17.39 18.41
N GLN A 191 -2.91 17.82 17.16
CA GLN A 191 -4.01 18.67 16.65
C GLN A 191 -5.37 17.97 16.68
N TYR A 192 -5.37 16.65 16.41
CA TYR A 192 -6.60 15.85 16.32
C TYR A 192 -6.85 14.97 17.55
N ARG A 193 -6.17 15.23 18.66
CA ARG A 193 -6.33 14.47 19.90
C ARG A 193 -7.79 14.52 20.38
N GLY A 194 -8.36 13.34 20.64
CA GLY A 194 -9.73 13.21 21.13
C GLY A 194 -10.82 13.52 20.09
N LYS A 195 -10.47 13.61 18.79
CA LYS A 195 -11.46 13.70 17.70
C LYS A 195 -11.62 12.33 17.06
N GLY A 196 -12.87 11.96 16.70
CA GLY A 196 -13.19 10.66 16.09
C GLY A 196 -13.48 9.58 17.11
N LEU A 197 -13.48 8.32 16.66
CA LEU A 197 -13.81 7.12 17.45
C LEU A 197 -12.60 6.22 17.62
N TYR A 198 -12.51 5.54 18.76
CA TYR A 198 -11.56 4.45 18.99
C TYR A 198 -12.07 3.17 18.34
N ILE A 199 -11.18 2.20 18.14
CA ILE A 199 -11.50 0.95 17.44
C ILE A 199 -12.62 0.15 18.12
N ASP A 200 -12.63 0.13 19.45
CA ASP A 200 -13.64 -0.52 20.28
C ASP A 200 -15.03 0.14 20.22
N GLU A 201 -15.09 1.42 19.88
CA GLU A 201 -16.36 2.14 19.62
C GLU A 201 -16.89 1.86 18.20
N ILE A 202 -16.03 1.43 17.29
CA ILE A 202 -16.37 1.14 15.88
C ILE A 202 -16.75 -0.33 15.70
N LEU A 203 -16.12 -1.25 16.43
CA LEU A 203 -16.33 -2.69 16.37
C LEU A 203 -17.19 -3.18 17.54
N VAL A 204 -18.30 -2.49 17.80
CA VAL A 204 -19.30 -2.90 18.82
C VAL A 204 -20.17 -4.04 18.29
#